data_36ff22a1934a0af436273f06efe1bd0c
#
_entry.id   36ff22a1934a0af436273f06efe1bd0c
#
_cell.length_a   1.000
_cell.length_b   1.000
_cell.length_c   1.000
_cell.angle_alpha   90.00
_cell.angle_beta   90.00
_cell.angle_gamma   90.00
#
_symmetry.space_group_name_H-M   'P 1'
#
loop_
_entity.id
_entity.type
_entity.pdbx_description
1 polymer ?
#
loop_
_entity_poly.entity_id
_entity_poly.type
_entity_poly.pdbx_seq_one_letter_code
_entity_poly.pdbx_strand_id
1 'polypeptide(L)'
;IDFLDHATVLRDYYPDCEAIVREATGAAVVRAFDHNLRSAGGKKAKERIAGGQEVQGPAHVVHGDYTLTSAPQRLRDLARPPKENDTVRGILAEGETLLDADRVERAIESGRFAIINVWRSIADEPVATNPLALCDAERVSPEDLVVFEIHYSDRIGENYFAKASARHGWYFYPAMTRDEALLIKQWDSSGHLARTRGAEPDSAAPGEPCTFSFHSAFQDPATPPDAPDRRSIEVRCAVLYD
;
A
#
# COMPACT_ATOMS: atom_id res chain seq x y z
N ILE A 1 20.30 -6.78 1.92
CA ILE A 1 19.07 -7.61 1.97
C ILE A 1 18.86 -8.22 0.60
N ASP A 2 18.61 -9.52 0.54
CA ASP A 2 18.12 -10.17 -0.67
C ASP A 2 16.60 -10.04 -0.73
N PHE A 3 16.11 -9.14 -1.58
CA PHE A 3 14.69 -8.91 -1.76
C PHE A 3 13.98 -10.00 -2.57
N LEU A 4 14.72 -10.90 -3.23
CA LEU A 4 14.15 -12.06 -3.92
C LEU A 4 14.04 -13.29 -3.02
N ASP A 5 14.44 -13.19 -1.76
CA ASP A 5 14.20 -14.21 -0.73
C ASP A 5 13.13 -13.73 0.26
N HIS A 6 11.95 -14.34 0.18
CA HIS A 6 10.79 -14.01 1.00
C HIS A 6 11.08 -14.07 2.51
N ALA A 7 11.81 -15.10 2.97
CA ALA A 7 12.13 -15.26 4.38
C ALA A 7 13.02 -14.13 4.89
N THR A 8 13.97 -13.70 4.07
CA THR A 8 14.86 -12.57 4.39
C THR A 8 14.09 -11.26 4.46
N VAL A 9 13.16 -11.01 3.54
CA VAL A 9 12.31 -9.80 3.57
C VAL A 9 11.46 -9.77 4.85
N LEU A 10 10.82 -10.88 5.21
CA LEU A 10 10.00 -10.95 6.42
C LEU A 10 10.82 -10.75 7.70
N ARG A 11 11.99 -11.38 7.78
CA ARG A 11 12.83 -11.36 8.97
C ARG A 11 13.55 -10.02 9.17
N ASP A 12 14.11 -9.48 8.09
CA ASP A 12 15.06 -8.37 8.18
C ASP A 12 14.48 -7.03 7.73
N TYR A 13 13.57 -7.01 6.76
CA TYR A 13 13.06 -5.76 6.19
C TYR A 13 11.71 -5.31 6.77
N TYR A 14 10.83 -6.23 7.17
CA TYR A 14 9.56 -5.86 7.83
C TYR A 14 9.78 -5.07 9.11
N PRO A 15 10.68 -5.45 10.02
CA PRO A 15 10.97 -4.66 11.21
C PRO A 15 11.45 -3.22 10.92
N ASP A 16 12.26 -3.04 9.86
CA ASP A 16 12.71 -1.71 9.43
C ASP A 16 11.53 -0.86 8.93
N CYS A 17 10.64 -1.44 8.12
CA CYS A 17 9.42 -0.76 7.66
C CYS A 17 8.50 -0.38 8.82
N GLU A 18 8.30 -1.29 9.79
CA GLU A 18 7.52 -1.01 11.00
C GLU A 18 8.11 0.13 11.81
N ALA A 19 9.44 0.17 11.97
CA ALA A 19 10.14 1.23 12.69
C ALA A 19 9.98 2.59 12.00
N ILE A 20 10.19 2.66 10.69
CA ILE A 20 10.03 3.88 9.89
C ILE A 20 8.60 4.43 9.99
N VAL A 21 7.59 3.56 9.82
CA VAL A 21 6.19 3.99 9.89
C VAL A 21 5.83 4.42 11.32
N ARG A 22 6.32 3.72 12.35
CA ARG A 22 6.08 4.10 13.76
C ARG A 22 6.70 5.46 14.08
N GLU A 23 7.92 5.72 13.65
CA GLU A 23 8.59 7.00 13.84
C GLU A 23 7.83 8.15 13.15
N ALA A 24 7.39 7.92 11.91
CA ALA A 24 6.69 8.94 11.13
C ALA A 24 5.26 9.23 11.63
N THR A 25 4.61 8.28 12.28
CA THR A 25 3.19 8.38 12.66
C THR A 25 2.95 8.56 14.16
N GLY A 26 3.90 8.18 14.99
CA GLY A 26 3.73 8.10 16.44
C GLY A 26 2.73 7.00 16.88
N ALA A 27 2.37 6.06 16.01
CA ALA A 27 1.38 5.05 16.29
C ALA A 27 1.85 4.03 17.34
N ALA A 28 0.93 3.54 18.15
CA ALA A 28 1.21 2.58 19.20
C ALA A 28 1.55 1.18 18.65
N VAL A 29 0.88 0.75 17.60
CA VAL A 29 1.14 -0.52 16.91
C VAL A 29 1.34 -0.29 15.43
N VAL A 30 2.43 -0.81 14.90
CA VAL A 30 2.68 -0.94 13.47
C VAL A 30 3.08 -2.39 13.19
N ARG A 31 2.43 -3.03 12.21
CA ARG A 31 2.75 -4.39 11.75
C ARG A 31 2.76 -4.47 10.24
N ALA A 32 3.89 -4.83 9.67
CA ALA A 32 4.01 -5.18 8.26
C ALA A 32 3.32 -6.52 7.99
N PHE A 33 2.54 -6.61 6.92
CA PHE A 33 1.71 -7.79 6.68
C PHE A 33 1.75 -8.33 5.25
N ASP A 34 2.23 -7.56 4.30
CA ASP A 34 2.32 -7.96 2.91
C ASP A 34 3.34 -7.12 2.16
N HIS A 35 3.88 -7.65 1.05
CA HIS A 35 4.77 -6.90 0.17
C HIS A 35 4.66 -7.34 -1.28
N ASN A 36 4.99 -6.44 -2.19
CA ASN A 36 5.10 -6.69 -3.62
C ASN A 36 6.45 -6.21 -4.14
N LEU A 37 7.08 -7.02 -4.99
CA LEU A 37 8.19 -6.57 -5.83
C LEU A 37 7.68 -6.23 -7.23
N ARG A 38 8.14 -5.11 -7.77
CA ARG A 38 7.76 -4.65 -9.11
C ARG A 38 8.97 -4.35 -9.97
N SER A 39 8.97 -4.92 -11.18
CA SER A 39 9.96 -4.71 -12.24
C SER A 39 9.33 -5.11 -13.57
N ALA A 40 9.46 -4.31 -14.61
CA ALA A 40 8.95 -4.65 -15.93
C ALA A 40 9.74 -5.81 -16.54
N GLY A 41 11.06 -5.79 -16.44
CA GLY A 41 11.97 -6.85 -16.88
C GLY A 41 11.76 -8.15 -16.10
N GLY A 42 11.65 -8.07 -14.77
CA GLY A 42 11.40 -9.22 -13.90
C GLY A 42 10.07 -9.90 -14.22
N LYS A 43 9.01 -9.14 -14.45
CA LYS A 43 7.72 -9.70 -14.90
C LYS A 43 7.84 -10.39 -16.25
N LYS A 44 8.50 -9.77 -17.22
CA LYS A 44 8.72 -10.36 -18.54
C LYS A 44 9.51 -11.67 -18.46
N ALA A 45 10.51 -11.72 -17.57
CA ALA A 45 11.32 -12.89 -17.30
C ALA A 45 10.60 -13.95 -16.43
N LYS A 46 9.39 -13.68 -15.92
CA LYS A 46 8.66 -14.50 -14.93
C LYS A 46 9.50 -14.77 -13.68
N GLU A 47 10.24 -13.76 -13.25
CA GLU A 47 11.07 -13.84 -12.05
C GLU A 47 10.18 -14.11 -10.82
N ARG A 48 10.63 -15.00 -9.94
CA ARG A 48 9.89 -15.35 -8.72
C ARG A 48 10.71 -15.04 -7.50
N ILE A 49 10.00 -14.60 -6.46
CA ILE A 49 10.55 -14.49 -5.12
C ILE A 49 10.64 -15.90 -4.54
N ALA A 50 11.81 -16.30 -4.05
CA ALA A 50 12.01 -17.61 -3.42
C ALA A 50 11.07 -17.72 -2.19
N GLY A 51 10.19 -18.73 -2.19
CA GLY A 51 9.17 -18.91 -1.16
C GLY A 51 7.98 -17.93 -1.22
N GLY A 52 7.90 -17.09 -2.26
CA GLY A 52 6.90 -16.04 -2.40
C GLY A 52 6.23 -15.99 -3.78
N GLN A 53 5.74 -14.79 -4.12
CA GLN A 53 4.98 -14.51 -5.34
C GLN A 53 5.90 -14.27 -6.55
N GLU A 54 5.29 -14.16 -7.73
CA GLU A 54 5.98 -13.67 -8.92
C GLU A 54 6.21 -12.15 -8.84
N VAL A 55 7.34 -11.69 -9.36
CA VAL A 55 7.63 -10.27 -9.54
C VAL A 55 6.59 -9.65 -10.47
N GLN A 56 5.94 -8.60 -10.02
CA GLN A 56 4.88 -7.92 -10.76
C GLN A 56 5.45 -6.80 -11.64
N GLY A 57 4.71 -6.42 -12.68
CA GLY A 57 5.02 -5.21 -13.43
C GLY A 57 4.62 -3.94 -12.71
N PRO A 58 5.17 -2.77 -13.11
CA PRO A 58 4.66 -1.49 -12.68
C PRO A 58 3.15 -1.37 -12.95
N ALA A 59 2.39 -0.86 -11.99
CA ALA A 59 0.94 -0.68 -12.14
C ALA A 59 0.67 0.70 -12.78
N HIS A 60 0.22 0.70 -14.05
CA HIS A 60 -0.11 1.90 -14.82
C HIS A 60 -1.58 2.31 -14.71
N VAL A 61 -2.29 1.80 -13.71
CA VAL A 61 -3.67 2.16 -13.42
C VAL A 61 -3.69 3.00 -12.15
N VAL A 62 -4.39 4.12 -12.20
CA VAL A 62 -4.58 4.99 -11.03
C VAL A 62 -5.49 4.30 -10.03
N HIS A 63 -4.98 4.03 -8.84
CA HIS A 63 -5.69 3.28 -7.82
C HIS A 63 -5.33 3.69 -6.39
N GLY A 64 -6.18 3.29 -5.45
CA GLY A 64 -5.91 3.17 -4.02
C GLY A 64 -6.18 1.73 -3.61
N ASP A 65 -5.37 1.19 -2.71
CA ASP A 65 -5.39 -0.25 -2.37
C ASP A 65 -6.60 -0.67 -1.54
N TYR A 66 -7.30 0.27 -0.91
CA TYR A 66 -8.38 -0.03 0.04
C TYR A 66 -9.59 0.88 -0.16
N THR A 67 -10.76 0.38 0.28
CA THR A 67 -12.04 1.07 0.29
C THR A 67 -12.57 1.21 1.72
N LEU A 68 -13.70 1.91 1.89
CA LEU A 68 -14.45 1.98 3.16
C LEU A 68 -14.76 0.59 3.74
N THR A 69 -14.95 -0.40 2.89
CA THR A 69 -15.25 -1.78 3.28
C THR A 69 -13.97 -2.59 3.51
N SER A 70 -13.05 -2.54 2.55
CA SER A 70 -11.89 -3.46 2.57
C SER A 70 -10.82 -3.07 3.57
N ALA A 71 -10.67 -1.79 3.93
CA ALA A 71 -9.69 -1.36 4.91
C ALA A 71 -9.96 -1.91 6.32
N PRO A 72 -11.14 -1.68 6.95
CA PRO A 72 -11.43 -2.27 8.24
C PRO A 72 -11.53 -3.80 8.18
N GLN A 73 -12.02 -4.37 7.08
CA GLN A 73 -12.06 -5.82 6.90
C GLN A 73 -10.65 -6.43 6.90
N ARG A 74 -9.66 -5.77 6.25
CA ARG A 74 -8.28 -6.26 6.26
C ARG A 74 -7.69 -6.30 7.66
N LEU A 75 -7.94 -5.29 8.50
CA LEU A 75 -7.50 -5.31 9.88
C LEU A 75 -8.10 -6.49 10.66
N ARG A 76 -9.42 -6.74 10.50
CA ARG A 76 -10.09 -7.89 11.11
C ARG A 76 -9.52 -9.22 10.64
N ASP A 77 -9.16 -9.32 9.37
CA ASP A 77 -8.51 -10.53 8.83
C ASP A 77 -7.11 -10.73 9.45
N LEU A 78 -6.34 -9.67 9.69
CA LEU A 78 -5.03 -9.72 10.34
C LEU A 78 -5.10 -10.04 11.84
N ALA A 79 -6.27 -9.88 12.47
CA ALA A 79 -6.58 -10.30 13.85
C ALA A 79 -7.11 -11.73 13.92
N ARG A 80 -6.98 -12.51 12.85
CA ARG A 80 -7.30 -13.94 12.76
C ARG A 80 -6.06 -14.72 12.31
N PRO A 81 -6.01 -16.02 12.53
CA PRO A 81 -4.95 -16.85 11.95
C PRO A 81 -4.85 -16.65 10.44
N PRO A 82 -3.64 -16.56 9.90
CA PRO A 82 -3.42 -16.23 8.49
C PRO A 82 -4.00 -17.31 7.56
N LYS A 83 -4.61 -16.86 6.46
CA LYS A 83 -5.11 -17.72 5.40
C LYS A 83 -3.98 -18.20 4.49
N GLU A 84 -4.31 -19.09 3.54
CA GLU A 84 -3.34 -19.72 2.65
C GLU A 84 -2.48 -18.73 1.87
N ASN A 85 -3.08 -17.61 1.42
CA ASN A 85 -2.42 -16.60 0.61
C ASN A 85 -1.86 -15.42 1.43
N ASP A 86 -1.91 -15.47 2.76
CA ASP A 86 -1.35 -14.41 3.58
C ASP A 86 0.16 -14.56 3.72
N THR A 87 0.87 -13.50 3.37
CA THR A 87 2.33 -13.40 3.38
C THR A 87 2.93 -13.74 4.75
N VAL A 88 2.28 -13.29 5.83
CA VAL A 88 2.75 -13.51 7.22
C VAL A 88 2.56 -14.94 7.73
N ARG A 89 1.93 -15.82 6.96
CA ARG A 89 1.77 -17.24 7.32
C ARG A 89 3.11 -17.94 7.61
N GLY A 90 4.19 -17.48 6.95
CA GLY A 90 5.53 -18.05 7.14
C GLY A 90 6.25 -17.66 8.43
N ILE A 91 5.72 -16.69 9.18
CA ILE A 91 6.36 -16.17 10.40
C ILE A 91 5.49 -16.28 11.65
N LEU A 92 4.19 -16.53 11.50
CA LEU A 92 3.27 -16.73 12.63
C LEU A 92 3.18 -18.22 12.99
N ALA A 93 3.12 -18.53 14.29
CA ALA A 93 2.86 -19.87 14.76
C ALA A 93 1.41 -20.30 14.49
N GLU A 94 1.13 -21.59 14.60
CA GLU A 94 -0.23 -22.12 14.43
C GLU A 94 -1.19 -21.48 15.45
N GLY A 95 -2.28 -20.90 14.97
CA GLY A 95 -3.27 -20.19 15.78
C GLY A 95 -2.88 -18.77 16.20
N GLU A 96 -1.66 -18.32 15.91
CA GLU A 96 -1.21 -16.96 16.19
C GLU A 96 -1.83 -15.97 15.21
N THR A 97 -2.05 -14.73 15.68
CA THR A 97 -2.58 -13.61 14.89
C THR A 97 -1.57 -12.47 14.83
N LEU A 98 -1.56 -11.71 13.74
CA LEU A 98 -0.65 -10.57 13.59
C LEU A 98 -1.05 -9.39 14.47
N LEU A 99 -2.36 -9.19 14.67
CA LEU A 99 -2.94 -8.12 15.47
C LEU A 99 -3.82 -8.68 16.57
N ASP A 100 -3.93 -7.96 17.68
CA ASP A 100 -4.88 -8.26 18.75
C ASP A 100 -6.31 -7.88 18.33
N ALA A 101 -7.26 -8.81 18.47
CA ALA A 101 -8.62 -8.64 17.98
C ALA A 101 -9.39 -7.52 18.71
N ASP A 102 -9.26 -7.43 20.03
CA ASP A 102 -9.98 -6.41 20.83
C ASP A 102 -9.43 -5.01 20.49
N ARG A 103 -8.12 -4.91 20.25
CA ARG A 103 -7.48 -3.66 19.87
C ARG A 103 -7.92 -3.22 18.45
N VAL A 104 -8.02 -4.16 17.53
CA VAL A 104 -8.52 -3.89 16.17
C VAL A 104 -9.96 -3.37 16.20
N GLU A 105 -10.87 -4.05 16.94
CA GLU A 105 -12.25 -3.58 17.00
C GLU A 105 -12.37 -2.21 17.68
N ARG A 106 -11.63 -1.95 18.76
CA ARG A 106 -11.59 -0.61 19.35
C ARG A 106 -11.10 0.45 18.38
N ALA A 107 -10.04 0.17 17.61
CA ALA A 107 -9.51 1.12 16.63
C ALA A 107 -10.51 1.41 15.50
N ILE A 108 -11.30 0.40 15.07
CA ILE A 108 -12.32 0.55 14.02
C ILE A 108 -13.56 1.29 14.53
N GLU A 109 -14.05 0.95 15.72
CA GLU A 109 -15.33 1.46 16.23
C GLU A 109 -15.24 2.87 16.81
N SER A 110 -14.16 3.19 17.51
CA SER A 110 -14.04 4.42 18.30
C SER A 110 -12.67 5.07 18.29
N GLY A 111 -11.66 4.40 17.78
CA GLY A 111 -10.30 4.87 17.71
C GLY A 111 -9.90 5.35 16.31
N ARG A 112 -8.59 5.15 16.01
CA ARG A 112 -8.02 5.46 14.69
C ARG A 112 -7.13 4.33 14.22
N PHE A 113 -7.22 4.01 12.95
CA PHE A 113 -6.28 3.12 12.26
C PHE A 113 -5.89 3.67 10.89
N ALA A 114 -4.77 3.20 10.38
CA ALA A 114 -4.33 3.49 9.03
C ALA A 114 -3.71 2.24 8.38
N ILE A 115 -3.60 2.28 7.05
CA ILE A 115 -2.75 1.38 6.27
C ILE A 115 -1.79 2.25 5.49
N ILE A 116 -0.50 2.02 5.71
CA ILE A 116 0.57 2.82 5.11
C ILE A 116 1.55 1.87 4.42
N ASN A 117 1.83 2.15 3.15
CA ASN A 117 2.83 1.41 2.39
C ASN A 117 4.18 2.12 2.46
N VAL A 118 5.24 1.35 2.70
CA VAL A 118 6.62 1.79 2.54
C VAL A 118 7.07 1.36 1.15
N TRP A 119 7.22 2.31 0.25
CA TRP A 119 7.68 2.07 -1.11
C TRP A 119 9.10 2.62 -1.29
N ARG A 120 10.00 1.83 -1.92
CA ARG A 120 11.34 2.29 -2.28
C ARG A 120 11.90 1.56 -3.49
N SER A 121 12.92 2.18 -4.15
CA SER A 121 13.78 1.47 -5.09
C SER A 121 14.66 0.45 -4.37
N ILE A 122 14.91 -0.69 -5.02
CA ILE A 122 15.86 -1.71 -4.58
C ILE A 122 16.99 -1.91 -5.59
N ALA A 123 17.03 -1.10 -6.66
CA ALA A 123 18.13 -1.04 -7.62
C ALA A 123 19.24 -0.14 -7.09
N ASP A 124 20.47 -0.35 -7.59
CA ASP A 124 21.60 0.52 -7.26
C ASP A 124 21.50 1.86 -8.00
N GLU A 125 20.93 1.85 -9.22
CA GLU A 125 20.68 3.05 -10.00
C GLU A 125 19.44 3.78 -9.52
N PRO A 126 19.41 5.12 -9.62
CA PRO A 126 18.20 5.90 -9.35
C PRO A 126 17.04 5.53 -10.28
N VAL A 127 15.83 5.72 -9.80
CA VAL A 127 14.60 5.46 -10.58
C VAL A 127 14.56 6.34 -11.82
N ALA A 128 14.67 5.72 -12.99
CA ALA A 128 14.62 6.38 -14.29
C ALA A 128 13.40 5.95 -15.12
N THR A 129 12.94 4.71 -14.96
CA THR A 129 11.77 4.18 -15.69
C THR A 129 10.58 3.98 -14.77
N ASN A 130 9.37 4.21 -15.28
CA ASN A 130 8.12 3.97 -14.57
C ASN A 130 8.09 4.54 -13.15
N PRO A 131 8.44 5.84 -12.93
CA PRO A 131 8.41 6.42 -11.60
C PRO A 131 7.01 6.36 -11.00
N LEU A 132 6.90 6.49 -9.68
CA LEU A 132 5.64 6.48 -8.96
C LEU A 132 5.11 7.90 -8.85
N ALA A 133 3.91 8.14 -9.38
CA ALA A 133 3.15 9.38 -9.17
C ALA A 133 2.12 9.21 -8.06
N LEU A 134 1.97 10.26 -7.27
CA LEU A 134 1.01 10.39 -6.18
C LEU A 134 0.03 11.53 -6.52
N CYS A 135 -1.25 11.29 -6.32
CA CYS A 135 -2.26 12.33 -6.45
C CYS A 135 -2.35 13.14 -5.15
N ASP A 136 -2.48 14.46 -5.30
CA ASP A 136 -2.85 15.33 -4.20
C ASP A 136 -4.22 14.92 -3.65
N ALA A 137 -4.23 14.44 -2.42
CA ALA A 137 -5.41 13.89 -1.78
C ALA A 137 -6.53 14.93 -1.57
N GLU A 138 -6.20 16.21 -1.43
CA GLU A 138 -7.18 17.30 -1.30
C GLU A 138 -7.95 17.58 -2.59
N ARG A 139 -7.47 17.03 -3.72
CA ARG A 139 -8.08 17.20 -5.04
C ARG A 139 -8.89 16.00 -5.52
N VAL A 140 -9.06 15.01 -4.67
CA VAL A 140 -9.87 13.82 -4.94
C VAL A 140 -11.25 14.02 -4.34
N SER A 141 -12.28 13.77 -5.13
CA SER A 141 -13.69 13.78 -4.69
C SER A 141 -14.28 12.38 -4.66
N PRO A 142 -15.31 12.12 -3.84
CA PRO A 142 -15.99 10.83 -3.82
C PRO A 142 -16.55 10.39 -5.18
N GLU A 143 -16.98 11.32 -6.03
CA GLU A 143 -17.46 11.02 -7.39
C GLU A 143 -16.35 10.52 -8.34
N ASP A 144 -15.09 10.72 -7.99
CA ASP A 144 -13.95 10.21 -8.75
C ASP A 144 -13.68 8.72 -8.48
N LEU A 145 -14.29 8.15 -7.44
CA LEU A 145 -14.03 6.80 -6.97
C LEU A 145 -14.83 5.77 -7.76
N VAL A 146 -14.17 4.68 -8.15
CA VAL A 146 -14.78 3.49 -8.74
C VAL A 146 -14.33 2.29 -7.94
N VAL A 147 -15.26 1.58 -7.31
CA VAL A 147 -14.96 0.33 -6.61
C VAL A 147 -14.63 -0.75 -7.63
N PHE A 148 -13.52 -1.42 -7.42
CA PHE A 148 -13.07 -2.55 -8.22
C PHE A 148 -12.82 -3.75 -7.30
N GLU A 149 -13.54 -4.84 -7.54
CA GLU A 149 -13.40 -6.08 -6.78
C GLU A 149 -12.33 -6.98 -7.38
N ILE A 150 -11.51 -7.56 -6.50
CA ILE A 150 -10.54 -8.60 -6.84
C ILE A 150 -10.96 -9.89 -6.15
N HIS A 151 -11.38 -10.86 -6.94
CA HIS A 151 -11.83 -12.16 -6.43
C HIS A 151 -10.63 -13.10 -6.28
N TYR A 152 -10.17 -13.28 -5.05
CA TYR A 152 -9.21 -14.32 -4.67
C TYR A 152 -9.95 -15.63 -4.39
N SER A 153 -9.22 -16.74 -4.27
CA SER A 153 -9.82 -18.05 -3.93
C SER A 153 -10.41 -18.11 -2.52
N ASP A 154 -9.90 -17.26 -1.60
CA ASP A 154 -10.22 -17.27 -0.17
C ASP A 154 -10.86 -15.98 0.35
N ARG A 155 -10.93 -14.93 -0.48
CA ARG A 155 -11.52 -13.61 -0.12
C ARG A 155 -11.85 -12.77 -1.35
N ILE A 156 -12.66 -11.75 -1.13
CA ILE A 156 -12.85 -10.65 -2.09
C ILE A 156 -12.11 -9.44 -1.53
N GLY A 157 -11.21 -8.88 -2.33
CA GLY A 157 -10.57 -7.59 -2.07
C GLY A 157 -11.27 -6.49 -2.85
N GLU A 158 -11.32 -5.30 -2.30
CA GLU A 158 -11.81 -4.11 -2.99
C GLU A 158 -10.74 -3.03 -3.01
N ASN A 159 -10.59 -2.42 -4.17
CA ASN A 159 -9.73 -1.27 -4.40
C ASN A 159 -10.55 -0.12 -4.96
N TYR A 160 -10.08 1.11 -4.83
CA TYR A 160 -10.58 2.22 -5.62
C TYR A 160 -9.75 2.41 -6.88
N PHE A 161 -10.43 2.55 -8.02
CA PHE A 161 -9.87 3.17 -9.20
C PHE A 161 -10.37 4.61 -9.32
N ALA A 162 -9.61 5.46 -10.01
CA ALA A 162 -9.98 6.84 -10.21
C ALA A 162 -10.58 7.09 -11.60
N LYS A 163 -11.69 7.81 -11.67
CA LYS A 163 -12.10 8.49 -12.88
C LYS A 163 -11.13 9.63 -13.17
N ALA A 164 -10.89 9.90 -14.45
CA ALA A 164 -10.08 11.07 -14.84
C ALA A 164 -10.77 12.36 -14.41
N SER A 165 -10.01 13.26 -13.78
CA SER A 165 -10.50 14.58 -13.38
C SER A 165 -9.41 15.63 -13.62
N ALA A 166 -9.79 16.77 -14.18
CA ALA A 166 -8.90 17.91 -14.36
C ALA A 166 -8.49 18.58 -13.03
N ARG A 167 -9.18 18.23 -11.93
CA ARG A 167 -8.84 18.70 -10.59
C ARG A 167 -7.62 17.98 -10.02
N HIS A 168 -7.34 16.74 -10.46
CA HIS A 168 -6.26 15.94 -9.91
C HIS A 168 -4.91 16.62 -10.13
N GLY A 169 -4.17 16.83 -9.06
CA GLY A 169 -2.77 17.29 -9.08
C GLY A 169 -1.85 16.10 -8.86
N TRP A 170 -0.93 15.89 -9.79
CA TRP A 170 -0.01 14.75 -9.73
C TRP A 170 1.41 15.21 -9.42
N TYR A 171 2.07 14.49 -8.52
CA TYR A 171 3.42 14.76 -8.08
C TYR A 171 4.23 13.47 -8.10
N PHE A 172 5.53 13.58 -8.36
CA PHE A 172 6.46 12.48 -8.24
C PHE A 172 7.83 12.99 -7.78
N TYR A 173 8.64 12.09 -7.28
CA TYR A 173 10.02 12.38 -6.91
C TYR A 173 10.93 11.83 -7.99
N PRO A 174 11.61 12.70 -8.77
CA PRO A 174 12.49 12.25 -9.85
C PRO A 174 13.75 11.61 -9.28
N ALA A 175 14.28 10.62 -9.99
CA ALA A 175 15.56 9.98 -9.70
C ALA A 175 15.71 9.49 -8.24
N MET A 176 14.63 8.99 -7.63
CA MET A 176 14.70 8.41 -6.29
C MET A 176 15.75 7.30 -6.21
N THR A 177 16.57 7.38 -5.18
CA THR A 177 17.61 6.40 -4.89
C THR A 177 17.11 5.30 -3.96
N ARG A 178 17.94 4.26 -3.77
CA ARG A 178 17.61 3.19 -2.81
C ARG A 178 17.63 3.63 -1.34
N ASP A 179 18.20 4.80 -1.03
CA ASP A 179 18.29 5.35 0.33
C ASP A 179 17.07 6.23 0.69
N GLU A 180 16.12 6.36 -0.23
CA GLU A 180 14.90 7.13 -0.07
C GLU A 180 13.68 6.20 -0.06
N ALA A 181 12.67 6.53 0.74
CA ALA A 181 11.41 5.82 0.79
C ALA A 181 10.22 6.77 0.77
N LEU A 182 9.13 6.33 0.16
CA LEU A 182 7.83 7.00 0.23
C LEU A 182 6.94 6.26 1.22
N LEU A 183 6.31 7.01 2.13
CA LEU A 183 5.23 6.52 2.96
C LEU A 183 3.92 6.90 2.28
N ILE A 184 3.27 5.92 1.67
CA ILE A 184 2.04 6.14 0.91
C ILE A 184 0.85 5.80 1.81
N LYS A 185 0.03 6.79 2.12
CA LYS A 185 -1.21 6.56 2.85
C LYS A 185 -2.20 5.83 1.95
N GLN A 186 -2.45 4.56 2.25
CA GLN A 186 -3.45 3.74 1.55
C GLN A 186 -4.82 3.84 2.19
N TRP A 187 -4.86 4.11 3.50
CA TRP A 187 -6.08 4.36 4.25
C TRP A 187 -5.76 5.06 5.58
N ASP A 188 -6.64 5.96 6.01
CA ASP A 188 -6.62 6.56 7.34
C ASP A 188 -8.05 6.83 7.79
N SER A 189 -8.49 6.16 8.85
CA SER A 189 -9.87 6.26 9.35
C SER A 189 -10.23 7.64 9.91
N SER A 190 -9.26 8.53 10.13
CA SER A 190 -9.50 9.91 10.53
C SER A 190 -9.80 10.84 9.36
N GLY A 191 -9.55 10.42 8.11
CA GLY A 191 -9.83 11.22 6.92
C GLY A 191 -11.33 11.35 6.61
N HIS A 192 -11.72 12.37 5.88
CA HIS A 192 -13.13 12.64 5.62
C HIS A 192 -13.83 11.55 4.79
N LEU A 193 -13.13 10.94 3.82
CA LEU A 193 -13.71 9.84 3.02
C LEU A 193 -14.04 8.59 3.87
N ALA A 194 -13.37 8.40 5.00
CA ALA A 194 -13.66 7.30 5.92
C ALA A 194 -15.02 7.46 6.65
N ARG A 195 -15.60 8.65 6.60
CA ARG A 195 -16.90 8.97 7.19
C ARG A 195 -18.05 8.80 6.20
N THR A 196 -17.76 8.59 4.93
CA THR A 196 -18.80 8.35 3.91
C THR A 196 -19.32 6.92 4.03
N ARG A 197 -20.62 6.73 3.86
CA ARG A 197 -21.27 5.41 3.87
C ARG A 197 -21.80 5.11 2.47
N GLY A 198 -21.16 4.20 1.77
CA GLY A 198 -21.61 3.79 0.44
C GLY A 198 -21.43 4.87 -0.62
N ALA A 199 -22.44 5.03 -1.49
CA ALA A 199 -22.43 6.00 -2.59
C ALA A 199 -22.77 7.44 -2.16
N GLU A 200 -23.13 7.67 -0.89
CA GLU A 200 -23.41 8.99 -0.35
C GLU A 200 -22.12 9.62 0.18
N PRO A 201 -21.51 10.56 -0.57
CA PRO A 201 -20.37 11.28 -0.05
C PRO A 201 -20.82 12.09 1.15
N ASP A 202 -20.17 11.91 2.27
CA ASP A 202 -20.20 12.92 3.32
C ASP A 202 -19.62 14.20 2.70
N SER A 203 -20.41 15.24 2.60
CA SER A 203 -19.94 16.52 2.09
C SER A 203 -18.74 16.93 2.94
N ALA A 204 -17.56 16.76 2.38
CA ALA A 204 -16.30 16.98 3.06
C ALA A 204 -16.33 18.29 3.84
N ALA A 205 -16.09 18.24 5.13
CA ALA A 205 -15.83 19.45 5.87
C ALA A 205 -14.59 20.11 5.25
N PRO A 206 -14.66 21.39 4.83
CA PRO A 206 -13.54 22.06 4.21
C PRO A 206 -12.29 21.97 5.09
N GLY A 207 -11.17 21.53 4.53
CA GLY A 207 -9.89 21.47 5.22
C GLY A 207 -9.58 20.16 5.94
N GLU A 208 -10.44 19.14 5.90
CA GLU A 208 -10.07 17.82 6.42
C GLU A 208 -9.24 17.03 5.39
N PRO A 209 -8.17 16.34 5.82
CA PRO A 209 -7.34 15.56 4.92
C PRO A 209 -8.11 14.38 4.33
N CYS A 210 -7.80 14.05 3.08
CA CYS A 210 -8.34 12.87 2.44
C CYS A 210 -7.86 11.59 3.14
N THR A 211 -8.62 10.51 3.00
CA THR A 211 -8.33 9.23 3.64
C THR A 211 -7.11 8.53 3.05
N PHE A 212 -6.81 8.73 1.77
CA PHE A 212 -5.72 8.05 1.05
C PHE A 212 -5.21 8.89 -0.12
N SER A 213 -4.07 8.47 -0.71
CA SER A 213 -3.55 9.05 -1.94
C SER A 213 -3.65 8.06 -3.09
N PHE A 214 -4.32 8.43 -4.17
CA PHE A 214 -4.21 7.71 -5.42
C PHE A 214 -2.77 7.71 -5.91
N HIS A 215 -2.35 6.60 -6.48
CA HIS A 215 -1.02 6.46 -7.03
C HIS A 215 -1.02 5.59 -8.30
N SER A 216 0.02 5.75 -9.10
CA SER A 216 0.24 4.99 -10.33
C SER A 216 1.68 5.07 -10.77
N ALA A 217 2.19 4.03 -11.39
CA ALA A 217 3.37 4.19 -12.24
C ALA A 217 2.98 4.95 -13.52
N PHE A 218 3.91 5.69 -14.10
CA PHE A 218 3.70 6.34 -15.38
C PHE A 218 4.94 6.26 -16.26
N GLN A 219 4.76 6.52 -17.56
CA GLN A 219 5.86 6.64 -18.50
C GLN A 219 6.25 8.11 -18.57
N ASP A 220 7.46 8.42 -18.11
CA ASP A 220 8.02 9.77 -18.23
C ASP A 220 8.57 9.96 -19.65
N PRO A 221 8.06 10.94 -20.42
CA PRO A 221 8.57 11.22 -21.76
C PRO A 221 10.04 11.62 -21.79
N ALA A 222 10.60 12.07 -20.67
CA ALA A 222 12.01 12.41 -20.54
C ALA A 222 12.92 11.20 -20.25
N THR A 223 12.35 10.01 -20.03
CA THR A 223 13.14 8.79 -19.77
C THR A 223 14.03 8.46 -20.97
N PRO A 224 15.36 8.32 -20.79
CA PRO A 224 16.25 7.86 -21.85
C PRO A 224 15.88 6.46 -22.37
N PRO A 225 16.06 6.17 -23.67
CA PRO A 225 15.70 4.87 -24.25
C PRO A 225 16.43 3.68 -23.65
N ASP A 226 17.63 3.90 -23.13
CA ASP A 226 18.53 2.91 -22.49
C ASP A 226 18.51 2.95 -20.96
N ALA A 227 17.53 3.68 -20.38
CA ALA A 227 17.41 3.80 -18.93
C ALA A 227 17.17 2.44 -18.28
N PRO A 228 17.78 2.17 -17.11
CA PRO A 228 17.63 0.92 -16.40
C PRO A 228 16.18 0.69 -15.95
N ASP A 229 15.77 -0.59 -15.89
CA ASP A 229 14.44 -0.97 -15.41
C ASP A 229 14.33 -0.71 -13.91
N ARG A 230 13.25 -0.05 -13.52
CA ARG A 230 12.94 0.13 -12.10
C ARG A 230 12.71 -1.20 -11.42
N ARG A 231 13.41 -1.41 -10.32
CA ARG A 231 13.11 -2.48 -9.36
C ARG A 231 12.70 -1.85 -8.03
N SER A 232 11.54 -2.17 -7.53
CA SER A 232 11.01 -1.58 -6.30
C SER A 232 10.31 -2.62 -5.44
N ILE A 233 10.33 -2.37 -4.13
CA ILE A 233 9.54 -3.08 -3.14
C ILE A 233 8.53 -2.13 -2.51
N GLU A 234 7.36 -2.66 -2.21
CA GLU A 234 6.32 -1.99 -1.45
C GLU A 234 5.86 -2.90 -0.34
N VAL A 235 6.01 -2.45 0.91
CA VAL A 235 5.58 -3.19 2.11
C VAL A 235 4.36 -2.51 2.72
N ARG A 236 3.30 -3.25 2.95
CA ARG A 236 2.06 -2.79 3.57
C ARG A 236 2.11 -2.92 5.08
N CYS A 237 1.84 -1.84 5.80
CA CYS A 237 1.81 -1.80 7.26
C CYS A 237 0.42 -1.45 7.77
N ALA A 238 -0.10 -2.27 8.67
CA ALA A 238 -1.25 -1.95 9.50
C ALA A 238 -0.81 -1.07 10.67
N VAL A 239 -1.56 -0.01 10.94
CA VAL A 239 -1.20 1.03 11.91
C VAL A 239 -2.38 1.26 12.84
N LEU A 240 -2.19 1.07 14.16
CA LEU A 240 -3.21 1.35 15.17
C LEU A 240 -2.70 2.47 16.09
N TYR A 241 -3.54 3.46 16.31
CA TYR A 241 -3.32 4.53 17.26
C TYR A 241 -4.03 4.19 18.57
N ASP A 242 -3.52 4.67 19.70
CA ASP A 242 -4.20 4.56 21.00
C ASP A 242 -5.32 5.60 21.14
#